data_dc5fa7ad6be212af3ebbf91e6afe5d6f
#
_entry.id   dc5fa7ad6be212af3ebbf91e6afe5d6f
#
_cell.length_a   1.000
_cell.length_b   1.000
_cell.length_c   1.000
_cell.angle_alpha   90.00
_cell.angle_beta   90.00
_cell.angle_gamma   90.00
#
_symmetry.space_group_name_H-M   'P 1'
#
loop_
_entity.id
_entity.type
_entity.pdbx_description
1 polymer ?
#
loop_
_entity_poly.entity_id
_entity_poly.type
_entity_poly.pdbx_seq_one_letter_code
_entity_poly.pdbx_strand_id
1 'polypeptide(L)'
;QSKFLLMTYACWLAENLRSAGLEVEILETPKHPVVLGEWREAGPDAPTVLVYGHYDVQPAEPLEEWSSPPFEPAIRDGKVFARGSADDKGQLFMHAKALEAALADGGTLPVNVIVLAEGEEEIGSPSLVPFVERHKDRLAADVVVISDSAMFEEGLPSILFSLRGLAYFELRTQAAKTDLHSGAYGGA
;
A
#
# COMPACT_ATOMS: atom_id res chain seq x y z
N GLN A 1 2.81 7.20 11.72
CA GLN A 1 4.04 6.37 11.85
C GLN A 1 5.30 7.22 11.88
N SER A 2 6.37 6.70 12.51
CA SER A 2 7.68 7.36 12.49
C SER A 2 8.30 7.26 11.09
N LYS A 3 8.81 8.38 10.55
CA LYS A 3 9.53 8.42 9.27
C LYS A 3 10.67 7.39 9.22
N PHE A 4 11.30 7.12 10.35
CA PHE A 4 12.37 6.12 10.46
C PHE A 4 11.87 4.70 10.17
N LEU A 5 10.73 4.30 10.73
CA LEU A 5 10.17 2.95 10.53
C LEU A 5 9.71 2.74 9.08
N LEU A 6 9.11 3.75 8.46
CA LEU A 6 8.71 3.68 7.05
C LEU A 6 9.93 3.56 6.13
N MET A 7 10.98 4.33 6.39
CA MET A 7 12.24 4.21 5.63
C MET A 7 12.88 2.84 5.81
N THR A 8 12.87 2.29 7.03
CA THR A 8 13.40 0.93 7.29
C THR A 8 12.66 -0.12 6.48
N TYR A 9 11.33 -0.02 6.41
CA TYR A 9 10.55 -0.95 5.58
C TYR A 9 10.80 -0.74 4.08
N ALA A 10 10.89 0.50 3.61
CA ALA A 10 11.22 0.80 2.21
C ALA A 10 12.57 0.19 1.80
N CYS A 11 13.60 0.31 2.66
CA CYS A 11 14.90 -0.31 2.43
C CYS A 11 14.79 -1.85 2.40
N TRP A 12 14.05 -2.43 3.34
CA TRP A 12 13.84 -3.88 3.40
C TRP A 12 13.10 -4.40 2.15
N LEU A 13 12.04 -3.71 1.72
CA LEU A 13 11.30 -4.07 0.51
C LEU A 13 12.19 -3.96 -0.73
N ALA A 14 12.94 -2.86 -0.85
CA ALA A 14 13.87 -2.67 -1.96
C ALA A 14 14.91 -3.79 -2.04
N GLU A 15 15.41 -4.27 -0.89
CA GLU A 15 16.36 -5.37 -0.82
C GLU A 15 15.74 -6.71 -1.25
N ASN A 16 14.50 -6.99 -0.83
CA ASN A 16 13.78 -8.18 -1.27
C ASN A 16 13.53 -8.18 -2.78
N LEU A 17 13.09 -7.06 -3.35
CA LEU A 17 12.88 -6.94 -4.79
C LEU A 17 14.19 -7.05 -5.59
N ARG A 18 15.30 -6.48 -5.11
CA ARG A 18 16.63 -6.67 -5.73
C ARG A 18 17.07 -8.13 -5.69
N SER A 19 16.86 -8.80 -4.56
CA SER A 19 17.17 -10.22 -4.41
C SER A 19 16.33 -11.10 -5.33
N ALA A 20 15.14 -10.66 -5.68
CA ALA A 20 14.28 -11.30 -6.68
C ALA A 20 14.71 -11.02 -8.13
N GLY A 21 15.69 -10.14 -8.37
CA GLY A 21 16.23 -9.85 -9.69
C GLY A 21 15.72 -8.56 -10.34
N LEU A 22 15.03 -7.69 -9.60
CA LEU A 22 14.57 -6.39 -10.11
C LEU A 22 15.67 -5.32 -9.97
N GLU A 23 15.69 -4.36 -10.86
CA GLU A 23 16.35 -3.07 -10.65
C GLU A 23 15.48 -2.21 -9.73
N VAL A 24 16.03 -1.71 -8.61
CA VAL A 24 15.20 -1.04 -7.60
C VAL A 24 15.83 0.28 -7.15
N GLU A 25 15.01 1.32 -7.16
CA GLU A 25 15.32 2.63 -6.60
C GLU A 25 14.37 2.98 -5.45
N ILE A 26 14.89 3.75 -4.48
CA ILE A 26 14.08 4.41 -3.46
C ILE A 26 14.08 5.89 -3.81
N LEU A 27 12.93 6.38 -4.26
CA LEU A 27 12.76 7.73 -4.78
C LEU A 27 12.11 8.62 -3.74
N GLU A 28 12.76 9.72 -3.40
CA GLU A 28 12.26 10.64 -2.39
C GLU A 28 11.00 11.37 -2.85
N THR A 29 10.07 11.55 -1.92
CA THR A 29 8.90 12.41 -2.03
C THR A 29 8.91 13.45 -0.91
N PRO A 30 8.01 14.45 -0.92
CA PRO A 30 7.93 15.41 0.17
C PRO A 30 7.73 14.82 1.57
N LYS A 31 7.12 13.61 1.67
CA LYS A 31 6.87 12.96 2.96
C LYS A 31 7.59 11.62 3.10
N HIS A 32 7.12 10.59 2.38
CA HIS A 32 7.64 9.23 2.49
C HIS A 32 8.03 8.70 1.10
N PRO A 33 9.18 8.01 0.96
CA PRO A 33 9.69 7.65 -0.35
C PRO A 33 8.80 6.64 -1.07
N VAL A 34 8.94 6.58 -2.38
CA VAL A 34 8.41 5.50 -3.22
C VAL A 34 9.52 4.50 -3.48
N VAL A 35 9.22 3.21 -3.31
CA VAL A 35 10.06 2.12 -3.79
C VAL A 35 9.59 1.75 -5.18
N LEU A 36 10.47 1.90 -6.16
CA LEU A 36 10.21 1.58 -7.56
C LEU A 36 11.13 0.46 -7.99
N GLY A 37 10.56 -0.71 -8.29
CA GLY A 37 11.26 -1.88 -8.81
C GLY A 37 10.86 -2.15 -10.24
N GLU A 38 11.81 -2.54 -11.10
CA GLU A 38 11.56 -2.83 -12.51
C GLU A 38 12.26 -4.10 -12.94
N TRP A 39 11.56 -4.89 -13.75
CA TRP A 39 12.12 -5.98 -14.51
C TRP A 39 11.66 -5.84 -15.97
N ARG A 40 12.61 -5.60 -16.89
CA ARG A 40 12.33 -5.23 -18.29
C ARG A 40 12.90 -6.24 -19.29
N GLU A 41 13.26 -7.42 -18.82
CA GLU A 41 13.96 -8.44 -19.64
C GLU A 41 13.02 -9.20 -20.61
N ALA A 42 11.70 -8.98 -20.55
CA ALA A 42 10.77 -9.55 -21.54
C ALA A 42 10.89 -8.89 -22.92
N GLY A 43 11.53 -7.72 -22.98
CA GLY A 43 11.78 -6.98 -24.19
C GLY A 43 10.81 -5.84 -24.45
N PRO A 44 11.11 -4.95 -25.42
CA PRO A 44 10.39 -3.70 -25.64
C PRO A 44 8.95 -3.88 -26.15
N ASP A 45 8.68 -5.01 -26.82
CA ASP A 45 7.36 -5.30 -27.38
C ASP A 45 6.47 -6.12 -26.44
N ALA A 46 7.00 -6.56 -25.28
CA ALA A 46 6.24 -7.32 -24.30
C ALA A 46 5.32 -6.40 -23.49
N PRO A 47 4.12 -6.86 -23.12
CA PRO A 47 3.22 -6.12 -22.24
C PRO A 47 3.90 -5.77 -20.92
N THR A 48 3.53 -4.65 -20.34
CA THR A 48 4.02 -4.20 -19.03
C THR A 48 2.90 -4.27 -18.00
N VAL A 49 3.18 -4.92 -16.88
CA VAL A 49 2.30 -4.98 -15.70
C VAL A 49 2.90 -4.10 -14.60
N LEU A 50 2.11 -3.16 -14.10
CA LEU A 50 2.43 -2.37 -12.92
C LEU A 50 1.71 -2.94 -11.71
N VAL A 51 2.46 -3.37 -10.71
CA VAL A 51 1.94 -3.77 -9.39
C VAL A 51 2.03 -2.56 -8.47
N TYR A 52 0.91 -2.13 -7.95
CA TYR A 52 0.83 -1.05 -6.97
C TYR A 52 0.50 -1.63 -5.59
N GLY A 53 1.11 -1.08 -4.56
CA GLY A 53 0.79 -1.35 -3.17
C GLY A 53 1.37 -0.28 -2.24
N HIS A 54 1.02 -0.35 -0.95
CA HIS A 54 1.53 0.58 0.04
C HIS A 54 2.16 -0.11 1.24
N TYR A 55 3.04 0.60 1.93
CA TYR A 55 3.76 0.04 3.06
C TYR A 55 3.59 0.82 4.37
N ASP A 56 2.84 1.90 4.37
CA ASP A 56 2.36 2.52 5.60
C ASP A 56 1.17 1.73 6.18
N VAL A 57 0.69 2.12 7.32
CA VAL A 57 -0.42 1.44 8.00
C VAL A 57 -1.20 2.44 8.84
N GLN A 58 -2.47 2.18 9.09
CA GLN A 58 -3.30 2.95 10.01
C GLN A 58 -2.75 2.92 11.46
N PRO A 59 -3.04 3.95 12.26
CA PRO A 59 -2.85 3.88 13.71
C PRO A 59 -3.49 2.62 14.30
N ALA A 60 -2.90 2.11 15.37
CA ALA A 60 -3.38 0.89 16.02
C ALA A 60 -4.33 1.14 17.20
N GLU A 61 -4.60 2.39 17.52
CA GLU A 61 -5.52 2.77 18.59
C GLU A 61 -6.98 2.43 18.23
N PRO A 62 -7.79 2.00 19.20
CA PRO A 62 -7.45 1.80 20.61
C PRO A 62 -6.71 0.48 20.86
N LEU A 63 -5.60 0.52 21.61
CA LEU A 63 -4.72 -0.65 21.80
C LEU A 63 -5.38 -1.77 22.63
N GLU A 64 -6.33 -1.43 23.48
CA GLU A 64 -7.07 -2.36 24.33
C GLU A 64 -8.02 -3.31 23.57
N GLU A 65 -8.34 -3.01 22.32
CA GLU A 65 -9.16 -3.88 21.46
C GLU A 65 -8.34 -4.99 20.77
N TRP A 66 -7.01 -4.90 20.84
CA TRP A 66 -6.16 -5.92 20.26
C TRP A 66 -5.96 -7.12 21.19
N SER A 67 -6.17 -8.31 20.67
CA SER A 67 -5.89 -9.57 21.39
C SER A 67 -4.41 -9.92 21.52
N SER A 68 -3.54 -9.22 20.82
CA SER A 68 -2.07 -9.27 20.90
C SER A 68 -1.50 -7.92 20.47
N PRO A 69 -0.29 -7.51 20.90
CA PRO A 69 0.28 -6.24 20.51
C PRO A 69 0.27 -6.06 18.99
N PRO A 70 -0.25 -4.95 18.44
CA PRO A 70 -0.51 -4.80 17.01
C PRO A 70 0.76 -4.82 16.14
N PHE A 71 1.91 -4.49 16.70
CA PHE A 71 3.20 -4.49 15.99
C PHE A 71 4.13 -5.65 16.38
N GLU A 72 3.60 -6.64 17.11
CA GLU A 72 4.26 -7.90 17.42
C GLU A 72 3.49 -9.03 16.74
N PRO A 73 3.94 -9.54 15.57
CA PRO A 73 3.20 -10.53 14.82
C PRO A 73 2.92 -11.81 15.63
N ALA A 74 1.68 -12.21 15.70
CA ALA A 74 1.23 -13.43 16.36
C ALA A 74 0.65 -14.40 15.34
N ILE A 75 1.08 -15.68 15.40
CA ILE A 75 0.53 -16.74 14.55
C ILE A 75 -0.49 -17.51 15.37
N ARG A 76 -1.74 -17.56 14.90
CA ARG A 76 -2.84 -18.30 15.49
C ARG A 76 -3.61 -19.00 14.38
N ASP A 77 -3.85 -20.30 14.55
CA ASP A 77 -4.61 -21.14 13.60
C ASP A 77 -4.13 -20.99 12.13
N GLY A 78 -2.80 -20.89 11.94
CA GLY A 78 -2.19 -20.74 10.63
C GLY A 78 -2.33 -19.34 10.01
N LYS A 79 -2.81 -18.35 10.74
CA LYS A 79 -2.98 -16.96 10.30
C LYS A 79 -2.05 -16.02 11.07
N VAL A 80 -1.52 -15.01 10.38
CA VAL A 80 -0.70 -13.94 10.96
C VAL A 80 -1.58 -12.77 11.37
N PHE A 81 -1.49 -12.39 12.64
CA PHE A 81 -2.22 -11.24 13.20
C PHE A 81 -1.23 -10.14 13.57
N ALA A 82 -1.30 -9.03 12.86
CA ALA A 82 -0.59 -7.79 13.16
C ALA A 82 -1.16 -6.63 12.34
N ARG A 83 -0.92 -5.39 12.76
CA ARG A 83 -1.23 -4.21 11.93
C ARG A 83 -0.37 -4.23 10.66
N GLY A 84 -1.03 -4.12 9.48
CA GLY A 84 -0.38 -4.15 8.18
C GLY A 84 -0.15 -5.56 7.60
N SER A 85 -0.55 -6.64 8.30
CA SER A 85 -0.40 -8.01 7.77
C SER A 85 -1.35 -8.32 6.61
N ALA A 86 -2.48 -7.62 6.52
CA ALA A 86 -3.50 -7.79 5.49
C ALA A 86 -3.87 -6.48 4.78
N ASP A 87 -3.17 -5.38 5.10
CA ASP A 87 -3.39 -4.04 4.58
C ASP A 87 -2.08 -3.23 4.78
N ASP A 88 -1.21 -3.13 3.76
CA ASP A 88 -1.13 -3.88 2.49
C ASP A 88 0.21 -4.63 2.39
N LYS A 89 1.00 -4.67 3.51
CA LYS A 89 2.34 -5.32 3.51
C LYS A 89 2.31 -6.80 3.15
N GLY A 90 1.23 -7.51 3.53
CA GLY A 90 1.06 -8.92 3.20
C GLY A 90 0.92 -9.14 1.70
N GLN A 91 0.05 -8.38 1.05
CA GLN A 91 -0.18 -8.45 -0.39
C GLN A 91 1.05 -7.99 -1.17
N LEU A 92 1.67 -6.89 -0.74
CA LEU A 92 2.90 -6.40 -1.36
C LEU A 92 4.04 -7.44 -1.27
N PHE A 93 4.17 -8.11 -0.12
CA PHE A 93 5.14 -9.18 0.07
C PHE A 93 4.81 -10.43 -0.77
N MET A 94 3.53 -10.76 -0.93
CA MET A 94 3.08 -11.84 -1.81
C MET A 94 3.54 -11.61 -3.25
N HIS A 95 3.40 -10.39 -3.79
CA HIS A 95 3.91 -10.05 -5.12
C HIS A 95 5.43 -10.16 -5.21
N ALA A 96 6.16 -9.67 -4.22
CA ALA A 96 7.62 -9.81 -4.18
C ALA A 96 8.05 -11.27 -4.20
N LYS A 97 7.37 -12.16 -3.46
CA LYS A 97 7.67 -13.59 -3.43
C LYS A 97 7.21 -14.33 -4.69
N ALA A 98 6.15 -13.88 -5.35
CA ALA A 98 5.75 -14.41 -6.65
C ALA A 98 6.81 -14.11 -7.73
N LEU A 99 7.33 -12.88 -7.75
CA LEU A 99 8.41 -12.49 -8.66
C LEU A 99 9.71 -13.25 -8.36
N GLU A 100 10.10 -13.35 -7.09
CA GLU A 100 11.25 -14.14 -6.67
C GLU A 100 11.14 -15.59 -7.14
N ALA A 101 9.99 -16.24 -6.96
CA ALA A 101 9.77 -17.60 -7.36
C ALA A 101 9.79 -17.78 -8.91
N ALA A 102 9.24 -16.82 -9.64
CA ALA A 102 9.19 -16.86 -11.10
C ALA A 102 10.54 -16.58 -11.76
N LEU A 103 11.39 -15.77 -11.13
CA LEU A 103 12.72 -15.41 -11.61
C LEU A 103 13.84 -16.28 -11.04
N ALA A 104 13.53 -17.19 -10.10
CA ALA A 104 14.51 -18.12 -9.55
C ALA A 104 15.16 -18.98 -10.64
N ASP A 105 16.43 -19.37 -10.41
CA ASP A 105 17.20 -20.27 -11.28
C ASP A 105 17.29 -19.80 -12.76
N GLY A 106 17.28 -18.49 -12.99
CA GLY A 106 17.32 -17.89 -14.33
C GLY A 106 15.98 -17.96 -15.08
N GLY A 107 14.89 -18.05 -14.34
CA GLY A 107 13.54 -17.92 -14.89
C GLY A 107 13.33 -16.57 -15.58
N THR A 108 12.34 -16.53 -16.48
CA THR A 108 11.96 -15.30 -17.21
C THR A 108 10.45 -15.13 -17.13
N LEU A 109 10.01 -13.87 -17.23
CA LEU A 109 8.58 -13.54 -17.29
C LEU A 109 8.19 -13.24 -18.75
N PRO A 110 6.97 -13.53 -19.16
CA PRO A 110 6.48 -13.17 -20.50
C PRO A 110 6.06 -11.69 -20.60
N VAL A 111 6.18 -10.94 -19.53
CA VAL A 111 5.76 -9.53 -19.41
C VAL A 111 6.83 -8.73 -18.68
N ASN A 112 6.96 -7.46 -18.97
CA ASN A 112 7.72 -6.54 -18.15
C ASN A 112 6.94 -6.23 -16.87
N VAL A 113 7.64 -6.01 -15.77
CA VAL A 113 7.03 -5.74 -14.48
C VAL A 113 7.58 -4.45 -13.88
N ILE A 114 6.66 -3.63 -13.37
CA ILE A 114 6.95 -2.48 -12.51
C ILE A 114 6.30 -2.75 -11.16
N VAL A 115 7.03 -2.56 -10.06
CA VAL A 115 6.49 -2.53 -8.71
C VAL A 115 6.61 -1.12 -8.19
N LEU A 116 5.49 -0.50 -7.88
CA LEU A 116 5.40 0.83 -7.27
C LEU A 116 4.80 0.68 -5.88
N ALA A 117 5.60 0.92 -4.85
CA ALA A 117 5.14 0.87 -3.47
C ALA A 117 5.33 2.24 -2.79
N GLU A 118 4.25 2.78 -2.23
CA GLU A 118 4.24 4.06 -1.54
C GLU A 118 4.09 3.93 -0.02
N GLY A 119 4.35 5.01 0.71
CA GLY A 119 4.25 5.06 2.17
C GLY A 119 3.28 6.11 2.69
N GLU A 120 2.25 6.49 1.93
CA GLU A 120 1.32 7.58 2.24
C GLU A 120 -0.14 7.24 1.92
N GLU A 121 -0.47 5.99 1.58
CA GLU A 121 -1.81 5.59 1.17
C GLU A 121 -2.83 5.90 2.26
N GLU A 122 -2.51 5.55 3.49
CA GLU A 122 -3.34 5.67 4.69
C GLU A 122 -3.56 7.12 5.15
N ILE A 123 -2.92 8.06 4.48
CA ILE A 123 -3.14 9.52 4.65
C ILE A 123 -3.60 10.20 3.36
N GLY A 124 -4.06 9.41 2.37
CA GLY A 124 -4.62 9.89 1.11
C GLY A 124 -3.61 10.18 0.01
N SER A 125 -2.44 9.57 0.04
CA SER A 125 -1.41 9.58 -1.03
C SER A 125 -1.06 10.97 -1.56
N PRO A 126 -0.78 11.97 -0.72
CA PRO A 126 -0.59 13.35 -1.19
C PRO A 126 0.59 13.53 -2.15
N SER A 127 1.59 12.65 -2.09
CA SER A 127 2.75 12.70 -2.98
C SER A 127 2.60 11.85 -4.24
N LEU A 128 1.62 10.93 -4.31
CA LEU A 128 1.50 9.95 -5.40
C LEU A 128 1.17 10.61 -6.75
N VAL A 129 0.16 11.47 -6.81
CA VAL A 129 -0.24 12.11 -8.08
C VAL A 129 0.90 12.91 -8.69
N PRO A 130 1.58 13.82 -7.98
CA PRO A 130 2.75 14.51 -8.51
C PRO A 130 3.91 13.57 -8.88
N PHE A 131 4.07 12.46 -8.18
CA PHE A 131 5.07 11.44 -8.48
C PHE A 131 4.77 10.75 -9.83
N VAL A 132 3.55 10.28 -10.01
CA VAL A 132 3.09 9.61 -11.24
C VAL A 132 3.21 10.57 -12.44
N GLU A 133 2.79 11.81 -12.30
CA GLU A 133 2.91 12.82 -13.36
C GLU A 133 4.37 13.05 -13.79
N ARG A 134 5.30 13.09 -12.83
CA ARG A 134 6.73 13.25 -13.10
C ARG A 134 7.35 12.04 -13.77
N HIS A 135 6.89 10.85 -13.45
CA HIS A 135 7.46 9.57 -13.89
C HIS A 135 6.56 8.82 -14.88
N LYS A 136 5.56 9.49 -15.48
CA LYS A 136 4.52 8.87 -16.30
C LYS A 136 5.05 7.97 -17.42
N ASP A 137 6.12 8.38 -18.09
CA ASP A 137 6.69 7.63 -19.20
C ASP A 137 7.38 6.34 -18.71
N ARG A 138 8.01 6.39 -17.52
CA ARG A 138 8.61 5.24 -16.86
C ARG A 138 7.58 4.29 -16.29
N LEU A 139 6.43 4.81 -15.84
CA LEU A 139 5.33 4.06 -15.23
C LEU A 139 4.29 3.59 -16.25
N ALA A 140 4.51 3.84 -17.55
CA ALA A 140 3.61 3.39 -18.58
C ALA A 140 3.44 1.86 -18.52
N ALA A 141 2.20 1.40 -18.43
CA ALA A 141 1.85 -0.01 -18.29
C ALA A 141 0.55 -0.32 -19.03
N ASP A 142 0.42 -1.57 -19.50
CA ASP A 142 -0.79 -2.08 -20.15
C ASP A 142 -1.84 -2.51 -19.13
N VAL A 143 -1.38 -2.98 -17.96
CA VAL A 143 -2.24 -3.45 -16.87
C VAL A 143 -1.69 -2.94 -15.54
N VAL A 144 -2.59 -2.50 -14.67
CA VAL A 144 -2.29 -2.17 -13.27
C VAL A 144 -2.94 -3.22 -12.37
N VAL A 145 -2.15 -3.81 -11.48
CA VAL A 145 -2.60 -4.76 -10.47
C VAL A 145 -2.54 -4.10 -9.11
N ILE A 146 -3.69 -4.04 -8.44
CA ILE A 146 -3.83 -3.52 -7.08
C ILE A 146 -4.46 -4.64 -6.25
N SER A 147 -3.74 -5.16 -5.25
CA SER A 147 -4.19 -6.26 -4.40
C SER A 147 -4.62 -5.81 -3.00
N ASP A 148 -4.76 -4.52 -2.80
CA ASP A 148 -5.23 -3.92 -1.56
C ASP A 148 -6.74 -4.17 -1.37
N SER A 149 -7.06 -5.43 -1.06
CA SER A 149 -8.44 -5.88 -0.89
C SER A 149 -8.48 -7.18 -0.08
N ALA A 150 -9.61 -7.42 0.58
CA ALA A 150 -9.85 -8.69 1.25
C ALA A 150 -10.12 -9.82 0.25
N MET A 151 -9.78 -11.05 0.62
CA MET A 151 -10.27 -12.24 -0.10
C MET A 151 -11.80 -12.30 -0.02
N PHE A 152 -12.45 -12.74 -1.10
CA PHE A 152 -13.90 -12.92 -1.12
C PHE A 152 -14.34 -13.96 -0.08
N GLU A 153 -13.62 -15.07 0.02
CA GLU A 153 -13.81 -16.13 1.01
C GLU A 153 -12.47 -16.85 1.21
N GLU A 154 -12.24 -17.40 2.39
CA GLU A 154 -11.03 -18.14 2.69
C GLU A 154 -10.85 -19.34 1.76
N GLY A 155 -9.70 -19.40 1.10
CA GLY A 155 -9.39 -20.47 0.13
C GLY A 155 -10.07 -20.33 -1.23
N LEU A 156 -10.83 -19.26 -1.46
CA LEU A 156 -11.44 -18.96 -2.76
C LEU A 156 -10.69 -17.83 -3.47
N PRO A 157 -9.77 -18.14 -4.42
CA PRO A 157 -9.11 -17.12 -5.22
C PRO A 157 -10.13 -16.29 -6.01
N SER A 158 -9.97 -14.97 -5.99
CA SER A 158 -10.89 -14.05 -6.67
C SER A 158 -10.12 -12.88 -7.29
N ILE A 159 -10.67 -12.35 -8.39
CA ILE A 159 -10.20 -11.13 -9.03
C ILE A 159 -11.29 -10.09 -8.90
N LEU A 160 -11.01 -9.01 -8.20
CA LEU A 160 -11.88 -7.83 -8.15
C LEU A 160 -11.67 -7.03 -9.44
N PHE A 161 -12.72 -6.86 -10.22
CA PHE A 161 -12.66 -6.15 -11.50
C PHE A 161 -13.41 -4.82 -11.49
N SER A 162 -14.05 -4.47 -10.38
CA SER A 162 -14.74 -3.20 -10.21
C SER A 162 -14.76 -2.78 -8.73
N LEU A 163 -14.87 -1.47 -8.51
CA LEU A 163 -15.02 -0.87 -7.19
C LEU A 163 -16.36 -0.13 -7.11
N ARG A 164 -16.93 -0.08 -5.91
CA ARG A 164 -18.07 0.78 -5.63
C ARG A 164 -17.65 2.25 -5.66
N GLY A 165 -18.58 3.14 -6.01
CA GLY A 165 -18.37 4.57 -5.85
C GLY A 165 -18.29 4.97 -4.38
N LEU A 166 -17.63 6.09 -4.12
CA LEU A 166 -17.53 6.73 -2.82
C LEU A 166 -18.09 8.16 -2.93
N ALA A 167 -18.91 8.56 -1.96
CA ALA A 167 -19.29 9.95 -1.74
C ALA A 167 -19.12 10.27 -0.26
N TYR A 168 -18.21 11.19 0.04
CA TYR A 168 -17.96 11.67 1.39
C TYR A 168 -18.70 12.98 1.63
N PHE A 169 -19.42 13.09 2.75
CA PHE A 169 -20.13 14.29 3.14
C PHE A 169 -19.77 14.68 4.56
N GLU A 170 -19.53 15.97 4.76
CA GLU A 170 -19.38 16.56 6.07
C GLU A 170 -20.54 17.52 6.33
N LEU A 171 -21.28 17.32 7.39
CA LEU A 171 -22.32 18.23 7.85
C LEU A 171 -21.84 19.01 9.07
N ARG A 172 -21.63 20.29 8.90
CA ARG A 172 -21.29 21.21 9.99
C ARG A 172 -22.52 22.00 10.42
N THR A 173 -22.87 21.92 11.69
CA THR A 173 -23.94 22.73 12.28
C THR A 173 -23.32 23.73 13.25
N GLN A 174 -23.73 24.99 13.17
CA GLN A 174 -23.31 26.04 14.06
C GLN A 174 -24.55 26.78 14.55
N ALA A 175 -24.87 26.59 15.82
CA ALA A 175 -26.04 27.21 16.45
C ALA A 175 -25.76 28.62 16.95
N ALA A 176 -24.53 28.90 17.37
CA ALA A 176 -24.13 30.20 17.91
C ALA A 176 -22.81 30.69 17.31
N LYS A 177 -22.54 32.00 17.31
CA LYS A 177 -21.29 32.58 16.82
C LYS A 177 -20.14 32.47 17.82
N THR A 178 -20.46 32.26 19.10
CA THR A 178 -19.51 32.11 20.21
C THR A 178 -20.01 31.05 21.16
N ASP A 179 -19.14 30.55 22.01
CA ASP A 179 -19.53 29.68 23.12
C ASP A 179 -20.51 30.37 24.03
N LEU A 180 -21.58 29.68 24.40
CA LEU A 180 -22.63 30.19 25.28
C LEU A 180 -22.66 29.38 26.57
N HIS A 181 -22.78 30.08 27.69
CA HIS A 181 -22.96 29.42 28.98
C HIS A 181 -24.36 28.82 29.08
N SER A 182 -24.48 27.54 29.40
CA SER A 182 -25.74 26.80 29.45
C SER A 182 -26.76 27.37 30.43
N GLY A 183 -26.32 28.08 31.48
CA GLY A 183 -27.21 28.78 32.42
C GLY A 183 -27.74 30.13 31.90
N ALA A 184 -27.20 30.65 30.79
CA ALA A 184 -27.63 31.91 30.18
C ALA A 184 -28.45 31.72 28.91
N TYR A 185 -28.36 30.50 28.28
CA TYR A 185 -29.04 30.16 27.03
C TYR A 185 -29.73 28.81 27.17
N GLY A 186 -31.02 28.76 26.91
CA GLY A 186 -31.87 27.60 27.19
C GLY A 186 -31.82 26.47 26.16
N GLY A 187 -30.83 26.41 25.29
CA GLY A 187 -30.62 25.37 24.30
C GLY A 187 -30.23 25.96 22.94
N ALA A 188 -29.47 25.17 22.20
CA ALA A 188 -29.07 25.44 20.84
C ALA A 188 -29.64 24.40 19.88
#